data_7b72236487a37b936f0bdba319015e98
#
_entry.id   7b72236487a37b936f0bdba319015e98
#
_cell.length_a   1.000
_cell.length_b   1.000
_cell.length_c   1.000
_cell.angle_alpha   90.00
_cell.angle_beta   90.00
_cell.angle_gamma   90.00
#
_symmetry.space_group_name_H-M   'P 1'
#
loop_
_entity.id
_entity.type
_entity.pdbx_description
1 polymer ?
#
loop_
_entity_poly.entity_id
_entity_poly.type
_entity_poly.pdbx_seq_one_letter_code
_entity_poly.pdbx_strand_id
1 'polypeptide(L)'
;MQFNPVPKPAHKRRAPKRKEQGRIKPQTYSKVFERDNGQCILCGRGDSLQCHHSTYRSQGGKGTEDNLVMLCVSCHELAHSSKVVRYRIGEYLRNLYPKHDGP
;
A
#
# COMPACT_ATOMS: atom_id res chain seq x y z
N MET A 1 -6.38 16.17 -42.36
CA MET A 1 -6.00 15.98 -41.84
C MET A 1 -5.76 15.21 -41.27
N GLN A 2 -5.58 14.94 -41.02
CA GLN A 2 -5.38 14.21 -40.38
C GLN A 2 -4.84 14.14 -39.39
N PHE A 3 -4.86 14.03 -39.23
CA PHE A 3 -4.40 13.91 -38.21
C PHE A 3 -3.85 13.05 -37.76
N ASN A 4 -3.43 12.96 -37.47
CA ASN A 4 -2.81 12.19 -36.90
C ASN A 4 -2.30 11.95 -36.11
N PRO A 5 -2.38 11.68 -35.83
CA PRO A 5 -2.00 11.44 -34.89
C PRO A 5 -1.24 11.02 -34.35
N VAL A 6 -0.71 11.04 -34.10
CA VAL A 6 0.02 10.69 -33.50
C VAL A 6 0.36 10.20 -32.83
N PRO A 7 0.56 10.05 -32.68
CA PRO A 7 0.91 9.43 -31.97
C PRO A 7 1.31 9.43 -31.00
N LYS A 8 1.31 9.24 -30.53
CA LYS A 8 1.60 9.12 -29.50
C LYS A 8 2.26 8.39 -29.26
N PRO A 9 2.83 8.28 -29.21
CA PRO A 9 3.50 7.61 -28.91
C PRO A 9 4.06 7.23 -28.23
N ALA A 10 4.35 7.17 -28.30
CA ALA A 10 4.90 6.82 -27.80
C ALA A 10 5.18 6.81 -26.80
N HIS A 11 5.18 6.72 -26.35
CA HIS A 11 5.47 6.69 -25.31
C HIS A 11 5.68 5.77 -24.72
N LYS A 12 6.22 5.46 -24.64
CA LYS A 12 6.52 4.64 -24.12
C LYS A 12 6.85 4.91 -22.95
N ARG A 13 6.70 4.49 -22.14
CA ARG A 13 6.87 4.77 -21.00
C ARG A 13 7.91 4.10 -20.53
N ARG A 14 8.67 4.40 -20.02
CA ARG A 14 9.66 3.88 -19.54
C ARG A 14 9.48 3.45 -18.19
N ALA A 15 9.33 4.21 -17.21
CA ALA A 15 9.09 3.82 -15.81
C ALA A 15 7.60 3.63 -15.59
N PRO A 16 7.18 2.72 -14.73
CA PRO A 16 5.77 2.60 -14.39
C PRO A 16 5.28 3.88 -13.77
N LYS A 17 4.05 4.21 -14.02
CA LYS A 17 3.45 5.37 -13.42
C LYS A 17 3.25 5.13 -11.94
N ARG A 18 3.15 6.22 -11.18
CA ARG A 18 2.91 6.13 -9.76
C ARG A 18 1.76 5.20 -9.43
N LYS A 19 0.72 5.31 -10.22
CA LYS A 19 -0.46 4.48 -10.04
C LYS A 19 -0.12 2.99 -10.06
N GLU A 20 0.73 2.59 -11.00
CA GLU A 20 1.11 1.19 -11.12
C GLU A 20 2.05 0.76 -10.00
N GLN A 21 2.91 1.66 -9.57
CA GLN A 21 3.82 1.35 -8.48
C GLN A 21 3.07 1.14 -7.17
N GLY A 22 1.94 1.79 -7.00
CA GLY A 22 1.15 1.65 -5.80
C GLY A 22 0.20 0.46 -5.80
N ARG A 23 0.13 -0.24 -6.93
CA ARG A 23 -0.78 -1.36 -7.05
C ARG A 23 -0.30 -2.55 -6.23
N ILE A 24 -1.24 -3.25 -5.62
CA ILE A 24 -0.93 -4.43 -4.82
C ILE A 24 -1.11 -5.66 -5.69
N LYS A 25 -0.02 -6.40 -5.89
CA LYS A 25 -0.09 -7.62 -6.67
C LYS A 25 -0.64 -8.77 -5.82
N PRO A 26 -1.29 -9.75 -6.43
CA PRO A 26 -1.84 -10.87 -5.66
C PRO A 26 -0.81 -11.58 -4.79
N GLN A 27 0.41 -11.78 -5.29
CA GLN A 27 1.44 -12.42 -4.51
C GLN A 27 1.81 -11.58 -3.30
N THR A 28 1.87 -10.26 -3.48
CA THR A 28 2.21 -9.37 -2.38
C THR A 28 1.10 -9.39 -1.34
N TYR A 29 -0.15 -9.37 -1.79
CA TYR A 29 -1.27 -9.45 -0.87
C TYR A 29 -1.19 -10.72 -0.03
N SER A 30 -0.91 -11.85 -0.68
CA SER A 30 -0.79 -13.10 0.05
C SER A 30 0.30 -13.07 1.10
N LYS A 31 1.44 -12.49 0.76
CA LYS A 31 2.54 -12.38 1.70
C LYS A 31 2.16 -11.53 2.90
N VAL A 32 1.51 -10.41 2.67
CA VAL A 32 1.09 -9.53 3.75
C VAL A 32 0.05 -10.22 4.61
N PHE A 33 -0.89 -10.89 3.98
CA PHE A 33 -1.93 -11.61 4.69
C PHE A 33 -1.34 -12.67 5.62
N GLU A 34 -0.40 -13.45 5.11
CA GLU A 34 0.23 -14.49 5.92
C GLU A 34 1.10 -13.90 7.00
N ARG A 35 1.84 -12.85 6.68
CA ARG A 35 2.69 -12.20 7.67
C ARG A 35 1.87 -11.69 8.84
N ASP A 36 0.69 -11.15 8.57
CA ASP A 36 -0.17 -10.58 9.60
C ASP A 36 -1.15 -11.61 10.15
N ASN A 37 -0.96 -12.89 9.79
CA ASN A 37 -1.76 -14.00 10.32
C ASN A 37 -3.24 -13.88 10.00
N GLY A 38 -3.57 -13.23 8.89
CA GLY A 38 -4.97 -13.10 8.49
C GLY A 38 -5.78 -12.28 9.47
N GLN A 39 -5.15 -11.35 10.17
CA GLN A 39 -5.80 -10.53 11.18
C GLN A 39 -5.43 -9.07 11.03
N CYS A 40 -6.33 -8.21 11.50
CA CYS A 40 -6.03 -6.79 11.62
C CYS A 40 -4.89 -6.63 12.61
N ILE A 41 -3.84 -5.89 12.25
CA ILE A 41 -2.68 -5.75 13.14
C ILE A 41 -2.99 -4.89 14.35
N LEU A 42 -4.08 -4.15 14.33
CA LEU A 42 -4.43 -3.25 15.44
C LEU A 42 -5.40 -3.88 16.42
N CYS A 43 -6.44 -4.54 15.93
CA CYS A 43 -7.46 -5.09 16.82
C CYS A 43 -7.58 -6.60 16.75
N GLY A 44 -6.92 -7.25 15.82
CA GLY A 44 -6.92 -8.70 15.76
C GLY A 44 -8.11 -9.31 15.05
N ARG A 45 -8.99 -8.48 14.48
CA ARG A 45 -10.16 -8.99 13.80
C ARG A 45 -9.76 -9.77 12.56
N GLY A 46 -10.43 -10.89 12.31
CA GLY A 46 -10.09 -11.75 11.20
C GLY A 46 -11.00 -11.63 9.99
N ASP A 47 -11.97 -10.72 10.02
CA ASP A 47 -12.87 -10.54 8.89
C ASP A 47 -12.89 -9.09 8.45
N SER A 48 -13.43 -8.86 7.25
CA SER A 48 -13.53 -7.53 6.68
C SER A 48 -12.17 -6.86 6.60
N LEU A 49 -11.17 -7.62 6.19
CA LEU A 49 -9.80 -7.12 6.13
C LEU A 49 -9.54 -6.42 4.81
N GLN A 50 -8.70 -5.39 4.88
CA GLN A 50 -8.25 -4.64 3.73
C GLN A 50 -6.75 -4.42 3.85
N CYS A 51 -6.10 -4.32 2.70
CA CYS A 51 -4.67 -4.07 2.68
C CYS A 51 -4.45 -2.57 2.61
N HIS A 52 -3.80 -2.03 3.63
CA HIS A 52 -3.64 -0.59 3.81
C HIS A 52 -2.21 -0.16 3.47
N HIS A 53 -2.08 0.91 2.71
CA HIS A 53 -0.78 1.50 2.40
C HIS A 53 -0.37 2.43 3.55
N SER A 54 0.75 2.14 4.17
CA SER A 54 1.25 3.00 5.24
C SER A 54 1.59 4.38 4.70
N THR A 55 2.33 4.41 3.59
CA THR A 55 2.51 5.65 2.83
C THR A 55 1.49 5.60 1.72
N TYR A 56 0.63 6.61 1.65
CA TYR A 56 -0.47 6.61 0.70
C TYR A 56 0.02 6.62 -0.74
N ARG A 57 -0.77 6.01 -1.61
CA ARG A 57 -0.43 5.97 -3.03
C ARG A 57 -0.29 7.39 -3.60
N SER A 58 -1.13 8.30 -3.14
CA SER A 58 -1.06 9.69 -3.60
C SER A 58 0.23 10.36 -3.19
N GLN A 59 0.94 9.81 -2.23
CA GLN A 59 2.22 10.33 -1.76
C GLN A 59 3.39 9.47 -2.21
N GLY A 60 3.17 8.67 -3.24
CA GLY A 60 4.24 7.83 -3.77
C GLY A 60 4.38 6.49 -3.09
N GLY A 61 3.42 6.11 -2.25
CA GLY A 61 3.48 4.82 -1.56
C GLY A 61 3.38 3.66 -2.51
N LYS A 62 4.24 2.68 -2.31
CA LYS A 62 4.30 1.52 -3.19
C LYS A 62 3.47 0.37 -2.66
N GLY A 63 3.08 -0.54 -3.54
CA GLY A 63 2.35 -1.73 -3.17
C GLY A 63 3.27 -2.88 -2.81
N THR A 64 4.26 -2.62 -1.98
CA THR A 64 5.22 -3.62 -1.54
C THR A 64 4.95 -3.99 -0.09
N GLU A 65 5.40 -5.19 0.30
CA GLU A 65 5.03 -5.70 1.62
C GLU A 65 5.54 -4.83 2.76
N ASP A 66 6.61 -4.07 2.55
CA ASP A 66 7.13 -3.20 3.59
C ASP A 66 6.33 -1.91 3.73
N ASN A 67 5.32 -1.71 2.92
CA ASN A 67 4.45 -0.55 3.00
C ASN A 67 2.98 -0.93 3.22
N LEU A 68 2.70 -2.22 3.42
CA LEU A 68 1.33 -2.70 3.49
C LEU A 68 1.06 -3.43 4.80
N VAL A 69 -0.13 -3.25 5.33
CA VAL A 69 -0.59 -3.96 6.53
C VAL A 69 -2.03 -4.36 6.33
N MET A 70 -2.45 -5.41 7.04
CA MET A 70 -3.85 -5.82 7.02
C MET A 70 -4.60 -5.09 8.12
N LEU A 71 -5.66 -4.42 7.75
CA LEU A 71 -6.53 -3.72 8.71
C LEU A 71 -7.97 -4.09 8.43
N CYS A 72 -8.77 -4.17 9.48
CA CYS A 72 -10.21 -4.31 9.27
C CYS A 72 -10.76 -2.96 8.84
N VAL A 73 -11.99 -2.97 8.35
CA VAL A 73 -12.60 -1.75 7.82
C VAL A 73 -12.58 -0.62 8.85
N SER A 74 -12.92 -0.93 10.09
CA SER A 74 -12.96 0.09 11.13
C SER A 74 -11.59 0.69 11.40
N CYS A 75 -10.57 -0.16 11.52
CA CYS A 75 -9.23 0.33 11.78
C CYS A 75 -8.65 1.05 10.57
N HIS A 76 -9.06 0.64 9.36
CA HIS A 76 -8.65 1.33 8.14
C HIS A 76 -9.16 2.77 8.16
N GLU A 77 -10.40 2.96 8.58
CA GLU A 77 -10.93 4.31 8.68
C GLU A 77 -10.23 5.10 9.78
N LEU A 78 -9.92 4.46 10.89
CA LEU A 78 -9.18 5.13 11.96
C LEU A 78 -7.80 5.57 11.47
N ALA A 79 -7.16 4.75 10.65
CA ALA A 79 -5.85 5.10 10.14
C ALA A 79 -5.90 6.36 9.29
N HIS A 80 -7.01 6.60 8.60
CA HIS A 80 -7.14 7.80 7.78
C HIS A 80 -7.40 9.04 8.60
N SER A 81 -7.94 8.88 9.80
CA SER A 81 -8.32 10.06 10.62
C SER A 81 -7.45 10.27 11.83
N SER A 82 -6.56 9.35 12.16
CA SER A 82 -5.79 9.44 13.40
C SER A 82 -4.29 9.31 13.13
N LYS A 83 -3.55 10.34 13.52
CA LYS A 83 -2.10 10.30 13.42
C LYS A 83 -1.50 9.24 14.32
N VAL A 84 -2.10 9.03 15.49
CA VAL A 84 -1.59 8.04 16.42
C VAL A 84 -1.67 6.65 15.81
N VAL A 85 -2.78 6.34 15.15
CA VAL A 85 -2.94 5.05 14.52
C VAL A 85 -1.94 4.89 13.38
N ARG A 86 -1.75 5.92 12.57
CA ARG A 86 -0.77 5.87 11.49
C ARG A 86 0.64 5.66 12.04
N TYR A 87 0.95 6.29 13.15
CA TYR A 87 2.25 6.12 13.77
C TYR A 87 2.46 4.66 14.21
N ARG A 88 1.45 4.07 14.81
CA ARG A 88 1.54 2.68 15.25
C ARG A 88 1.76 1.73 14.08
N ILE A 89 1.08 1.99 12.97
CA ILE A 89 1.26 1.18 11.77
C ILE A 89 2.69 1.31 11.28
N GLY A 90 3.21 2.53 11.24
CA GLY A 90 4.59 2.75 10.83
C GLY A 90 5.59 2.05 11.72
N GLU A 91 5.32 2.05 13.02
CA GLU A 91 6.19 1.36 13.96
C GLU A 91 6.19 -0.14 13.73
N TYR A 92 5.01 -0.69 13.51
CA TYR A 92 4.89 -2.12 13.23
C TYR A 92 5.77 -2.51 12.04
N LEU A 93 5.71 -1.71 10.99
CA LEU A 93 6.48 -2.00 9.79
C LEU A 93 7.97 -1.77 10.01
N ARG A 94 8.36 -0.75 10.77
CA ARG A 94 9.77 -0.51 11.07
C ARG A 94 10.36 -1.65 11.87
N ASN A 95 9.57 -2.25 12.75
CA ASN A 95 10.05 -3.38 13.54
C ASN A 95 10.23 -4.62 12.67
N LEU A 96 9.39 -4.81 11.66
CA LEU A 96 9.52 -5.94 10.76
C LEU A 96 10.60 -5.73 9.71
N TYR A 97 10.76 -4.49 9.28
CA TYR A 97 11.70 -4.14 8.21
C TYR A 97 12.60 -3.02 8.71
N PRO A 98 13.61 -3.36 9.53
CA PRO A 98 14.44 -2.32 10.16
C PRO A 98 15.12 -1.39 9.20
N LYS A 99 15.34 -1.83 7.96
CA LYS A 99 15.98 -0.99 6.97
C LYS A 99 15.01 -0.10 6.22
N HIS A 100 13.74 -0.21 6.53
CA HIS A 100 12.73 0.60 5.89
C HIS A 100 12.86 2.01 6.44
N ASP A 101 13.17 2.95 5.58
CA ASP A 101 13.39 4.30 6.02
C ASP A 101 12.13 5.08 6.18
N GLY A 102 11.09 4.53 5.88
CA GLY A 102 9.87 5.21 6.01
C GLY A 102 9.91 6.49 5.22
N PRO A 103 8.89 7.12 5.02
CA PRO A 103 8.79 8.38 4.30
C PRO A 103 9.05 9.52 5.20
#